data_11cc42be7ff11c0ae451a999eb21f0c5
#
_entry.id   11cc42be7ff11c0ae451a999eb21f0c5
#
_cell.length_a   1.000
_cell.length_b   1.000
_cell.length_c   1.000
_cell.angle_alpha   90.00
_cell.angle_beta   90.00
_cell.angle_gamma   90.00
#
_symmetry.space_group_name_H-M   'P 1'
#
loop_
_entity.id
_entity.type
_entity.pdbx_description
1 polymer ?
#
loop_
_entity_poly.entity_id
_entity_poly.type
_entity_poly.pdbx_seq_one_letter_code
_entity_poly.pdbx_strand_id
1 'polypeptide(L)'
;KPTTNAVKPQEVKSNGKADGFAFTTTNFDDGWKSVEKTDWVEVTKGNIKVLIHYPNKKADAYNSVVMDGLKNAWNILIAPRYSNASNMEFKPITGWQTIEFAESDMTDNNSRQRVHVVFFKMNYANGSGRYLEFITPDKQTFENEFGPYHQTTYGWEKMENVAFRNKFAVAASDLQGKWTSDFSGAIQYVNAFTGFDAGMDTHASAENFIFGNGKSYQWDIGVASGQTGNIKFQSAKSKGSFSLPTNWQVKFSDISGKPRTYNAYFSCIKGLRILWLDDRPFAKAN
;
A
#
# COMPACT_ATOMS: atom_id res chain seq x y z
N LYS A 1 14.44 -16.74 -39.21
CA LYS A 1 13.65 -15.83 -38.38
C LYS A 1 13.33 -16.59 -37.08
N PRO A 2 13.81 -16.12 -35.90
CA PRO A 2 13.41 -16.72 -34.65
C PRO A 2 12.03 -16.17 -34.26
N THR A 3 11.08 -17.07 -34.07
CA THR A 3 9.75 -16.80 -33.52
C THR A 3 9.88 -16.59 -32.01
N THR A 4 9.80 -15.35 -31.57
CA THR A 4 9.65 -15.02 -30.15
C THR A 4 8.24 -15.39 -29.69
N ASN A 5 8.14 -16.50 -28.99
CA ASN A 5 6.92 -16.83 -28.24
C ASN A 5 6.81 -15.86 -27.06
N ALA A 6 5.96 -14.86 -27.22
CA ALA A 6 5.54 -14.02 -26.09
C ALA A 6 4.80 -14.92 -25.08
N VAL A 7 5.43 -15.14 -23.94
CA VAL A 7 4.79 -15.81 -22.80
C VAL A 7 3.67 -14.87 -22.34
N LYS A 8 2.41 -15.29 -22.53
CA LYS A 8 1.26 -14.61 -21.95
C LYS A 8 1.43 -14.57 -20.43
N PRO A 9 1.18 -13.42 -19.77
CA PRO A 9 1.15 -13.36 -18.31
C PRO A 9 0.10 -14.38 -17.82
N GLN A 10 0.55 -15.37 -17.09
CA GLN A 10 -0.32 -16.33 -16.44
C GLN A 10 -1.05 -15.58 -15.31
N GLU A 11 -2.38 -15.55 -15.36
CA GLU A 11 -3.21 -15.06 -14.26
C GLU A 11 -2.89 -15.91 -13.02
N VAL A 12 -2.03 -15.41 -12.16
CA VAL A 12 -1.77 -16.04 -10.87
C VAL A 12 -3.00 -15.78 -10.01
N LYS A 13 -3.86 -16.79 -9.88
CA LYS A 13 -4.90 -16.82 -8.86
C LYS A 13 -4.19 -16.80 -7.51
N SER A 14 -4.13 -15.63 -6.85
CA SER A 14 -3.66 -15.55 -5.50
C SER A 14 -4.67 -16.27 -4.60
N ASN A 15 -4.37 -17.47 -4.21
CA ASN A 15 -5.02 -18.20 -3.12
C ASN A 15 -4.50 -17.69 -1.75
N GLY A 16 -4.13 -16.41 -1.66
CA GLY A 16 -3.75 -15.79 -0.41
C GLY A 16 -4.97 -15.73 0.51
N LYS A 17 -5.21 -16.78 1.27
CA LYS A 17 -6.06 -16.70 2.45
C LYS A 17 -5.38 -15.74 3.40
N ALA A 18 -6.15 -14.75 3.93
CA ALA A 18 -5.75 -13.99 5.10
C ALA A 18 -5.21 -14.98 6.13
N ASP A 19 -4.04 -14.68 6.73
CA ASP A 19 -3.39 -15.60 7.68
C ASP A 19 -4.02 -15.56 9.08
N GLY A 20 -5.20 -14.93 9.20
CA GLY A 20 -5.93 -14.77 10.45
C GLY A 20 -5.28 -13.81 11.44
N PHE A 21 -4.29 -13.02 11.00
CA PHE A 21 -3.63 -12.05 11.84
C PHE A 21 -4.59 -10.91 12.22
N ALA A 22 -4.66 -10.62 13.52
CA ALA A 22 -5.41 -9.48 14.02
C ALA A 22 -4.50 -8.24 14.02
N PHE A 23 -4.74 -7.32 13.08
CA PHE A 23 -4.03 -6.04 13.05
C PHE A 23 -4.43 -5.19 14.25
N THR A 24 -3.45 -4.83 15.06
CA THR A 24 -3.67 -3.95 16.21
C THR A 24 -3.87 -2.52 15.72
N THR A 25 -4.84 -1.80 16.29
CA THR A 25 -5.02 -0.38 16.03
C THR A 25 -3.71 0.36 16.29
N THR A 26 -3.24 1.11 15.30
CA THR A 26 -2.02 1.90 15.39
C THR A 26 -2.36 3.36 15.68
N ASN A 27 -1.69 3.93 16.68
CA ASN A 27 -1.71 5.36 16.95
C ASN A 27 -0.40 5.97 16.46
N PHE A 28 -0.50 7.04 15.69
CA PHE A 28 0.64 7.84 15.25
C PHE A 28 0.81 9.06 16.17
N ASP A 29 2.02 9.60 16.27
CA ASP A 29 2.33 10.72 17.17
C ASP A 29 1.55 12.02 16.85
N ASP A 30 1.02 12.13 15.63
CA ASP A 30 0.24 13.27 15.15
C ASP A 30 -1.28 13.11 15.29
N GLY A 31 -1.72 12.16 16.10
CA GLY A 31 -3.12 11.94 16.47
C GLY A 31 -3.91 11.06 15.50
N TRP A 32 -3.31 10.56 14.44
CA TRP A 32 -3.94 9.60 13.55
C TRP A 32 -3.95 8.19 14.12
N LYS A 33 -4.96 7.40 13.74
CA LYS A 33 -5.10 5.99 14.09
C LYS A 33 -5.48 5.19 12.85
N SER A 34 -4.92 4.00 12.71
CA SER A 34 -5.24 3.08 11.61
C SER A 34 -5.88 1.80 12.12
N VAL A 35 -6.93 1.36 11.45
CA VAL A 35 -7.65 0.11 11.73
C VAL A 35 -7.90 -0.60 10.41
N GLU A 36 -7.59 -1.88 10.37
CA GLU A 36 -7.88 -2.75 9.22
C GLU A 36 -9.39 -3.01 9.13
N LYS A 37 -9.92 -2.99 7.91
CA LYS A 37 -11.28 -3.36 7.53
C LYS A 37 -11.25 -4.28 6.31
N THR A 38 -12.39 -4.85 5.96
CA THR A 38 -12.51 -5.80 4.84
C THR A 38 -12.08 -5.22 3.49
N ASP A 39 -12.45 -3.96 3.19
CA ASP A 39 -12.26 -3.36 1.88
C ASP A 39 -11.27 -2.18 1.87
N TRP A 40 -10.83 -1.73 3.02
CA TRP A 40 -9.92 -0.60 3.20
C TRP A 40 -9.18 -0.63 4.53
N VAL A 41 -8.18 0.22 4.67
CA VAL A 41 -7.68 0.63 5.98
C VAL A 41 -8.37 1.94 6.35
N GLU A 42 -9.07 1.94 7.48
CA GLU A 42 -9.70 3.13 8.04
C GLU A 42 -8.69 3.91 8.87
N VAL A 43 -8.51 5.17 8.54
CA VAL A 43 -7.59 6.09 9.24
C VAL A 43 -8.41 7.24 9.81
N THR A 44 -8.24 7.51 11.10
CA THR A 44 -9.07 8.52 11.80
C THR A 44 -8.23 9.51 12.59
N LYS A 45 -8.70 10.78 12.65
CA LYS A 45 -8.17 11.84 13.50
C LYS A 45 -9.32 12.78 13.91
N GLY A 46 -9.66 12.78 15.19
CA GLY A 46 -10.84 13.52 15.65
C GLY A 46 -12.12 13.06 14.94
N ASN A 47 -12.77 13.98 14.25
CA ASN A 47 -13.97 13.73 13.43
C ASN A 47 -13.70 13.49 11.94
N ILE A 48 -12.43 13.38 11.56
CA ILE A 48 -11.99 13.08 10.20
C ILE A 48 -11.80 11.58 10.07
N LYS A 49 -12.31 11.00 8.99
CA LYS A 49 -12.09 9.61 8.61
C LYS A 49 -11.59 9.56 7.18
N VAL A 50 -10.57 8.75 6.93
CA VAL A 50 -10.07 8.47 5.59
C VAL A 50 -10.06 6.96 5.36
N LEU A 51 -10.59 6.51 4.24
CA LEU A 51 -10.55 5.11 3.83
C LEU A 51 -9.48 4.96 2.74
N ILE A 52 -8.44 4.20 3.04
CA ILE A 52 -7.42 3.78 2.07
C ILE A 52 -7.94 2.52 1.41
N HIS A 53 -8.56 2.65 0.25
CA HIS A 53 -9.17 1.51 -0.45
C HIS A 53 -8.12 0.50 -0.87
N TYR A 54 -8.44 -0.80 -0.70
CA TYR A 54 -7.64 -1.85 -1.31
C TYR A 54 -7.83 -1.86 -2.83
N PRO A 55 -6.88 -2.44 -3.59
CA PRO A 55 -7.02 -2.55 -5.04
C PRO A 55 -8.35 -3.20 -5.42
N ASN A 56 -9.06 -2.56 -6.35
CA ASN A 56 -10.31 -3.05 -6.89
C ASN A 56 -10.22 -3.06 -8.42
N LYS A 57 -10.11 -4.26 -9.01
CA LYS A 57 -9.92 -4.45 -10.46
C LYS A 57 -10.90 -3.67 -11.33
N LYS A 58 -12.15 -3.48 -10.86
CA LYS A 58 -13.18 -2.76 -11.62
C LYS A 58 -13.06 -1.24 -11.47
N ALA A 59 -12.76 -0.77 -10.25
CA ALA A 59 -12.57 0.66 -9.96
C ALA A 59 -11.23 1.17 -10.52
N ASP A 60 -10.18 0.33 -10.49
CA ASP A 60 -8.84 0.66 -10.99
C ASP A 60 -8.68 0.33 -12.49
N ALA A 61 -9.76 -0.03 -13.19
CA ALA A 61 -9.70 -0.32 -14.62
C ALA A 61 -9.23 0.93 -15.40
N TYR A 62 -8.21 0.72 -16.26
CA TYR A 62 -7.72 1.81 -17.10
C TYR A 62 -8.83 2.38 -17.98
N ASN A 63 -8.89 3.70 -18.03
CA ASN A 63 -9.72 4.45 -18.98
C ASN A 63 -8.86 5.55 -19.60
N SER A 64 -8.91 5.68 -20.93
CA SER A 64 -8.19 6.72 -21.66
C SER A 64 -8.71 8.13 -21.35
N VAL A 65 -9.96 8.24 -20.90
CA VAL A 65 -10.58 9.48 -20.44
C VAL A 65 -10.61 9.47 -18.91
N VAL A 66 -9.76 10.28 -18.29
CA VAL A 66 -9.60 10.33 -16.82
C VAL A 66 -10.93 10.57 -16.10
N MET A 67 -11.75 11.48 -16.63
CA MET A 67 -13.07 11.80 -16.07
C MET A 67 -13.99 10.57 -16.01
N ASP A 68 -13.99 9.74 -17.04
CA ASP A 68 -14.83 8.55 -17.10
C ASP A 68 -14.32 7.45 -16.17
N GLY A 69 -12.99 7.30 -16.06
CA GLY A 69 -12.35 6.42 -15.08
C GLY A 69 -12.72 6.81 -13.64
N LEU A 70 -12.61 8.09 -13.32
CA LEU A 70 -12.96 8.63 -12.01
C LEU A 70 -14.44 8.43 -11.67
N LYS A 71 -15.34 8.71 -12.61
CA LYS A 71 -16.79 8.46 -12.43
C LYS A 71 -17.09 6.97 -12.23
N ASN A 72 -16.42 6.09 -12.98
CA ASN A 72 -16.56 4.65 -12.80
C ASN A 72 -16.13 4.23 -11.39
N ALA A 73 -14.96 4.68 -10.93
CA ALA A 73 -14.47 4.39 -9.59
C ALA A 73 -15.39 4.93 -8.49
N TRP A 74 -15.90 6.15 -8.65
CA TRP A 74 -16.92 6.74 -7.77
C TRP A 74 -18.16 5.87 -7.64
N ASN A 75 -18.71 5.42 -8.77
CA ASN A 75 -19.90 4.59 -8.79
C ASN A 75 -19.69 3.22 -8.11
N ILE A 76 -18.48 2.70 -8.14
CA ILE A 76 -18.15 1.42 -7.53
C ILE A 76 -17.82 1.56 -6.04
N LEU A 77 -17.01 2.56 -5.67
CA LEU A 77 -16.45 2.66 -4.32
C LEU A 77 -17.23 3.62 -3.41
N ILE A 78 -17.85 4.67 -3.94
CA ILE A 78 -18.49 5.73 -3.16
C ILE A 78 -20.00 5.60 -3.18
N ALA A 79 -20.62 5.68 -4.35
CA ALA A 79 -22.07 5.79 -4.51
C ALA A 79 -22.90 4.74 -3.73
N PRO A 80 -22.49 3.47 -3.60
CA PRO A 80 -23.28 2.48 -2.88
C PRO A 80 -23.44 2.74 -1.37
N ARG A 81 -22.55 3.54 -0.77
CA ARG A 81 -22.52 3.79 0.67
C ARG A 81 -23.19 5.09 1.09
N TYR A 82 -23.56 5.91 0.14
CA TYR A 82 -24.12 7.24 0.39
C TYR A 82 -25.40 7.47 -0.39
N SER A 83 -26.17 8.45 0.06
CA SER A 83 -27.39 8.95 -0.58
C SER A 83 -27.45 10.47 -0.53
N ASN A 84 -28.48 11.06 -1.15
CA ASN A 84 -28.77 12.50 -1.12
C ASN A 84 -27.54 13.36 -1.50
N ALA A 85 -26.85 13.00 -2.56
CA ALA A 85 -25.72 13.76 -3.07
C ALA A 85 -26.12 15.17 -3.49
N SER A 86 -25.33 16.16 -3.11
CA SER A 86 -25.45 17.55 -3.56
C SER A 86 -24.06 18.16 -3.73
N ASN A 87 -23.94 19.26 -4.46
CA ASN A 87 -22.67 19.92 -4.73
C ASN A 87 -21.60 18.95 -5.29
N MET A 88 -22.04 18.00 -6.12
CA MET A 88 -21.16 16.98 -6.69
C MET A 88 -20.32 17.57 -7.82
N GLU A 89 -19.02 17.47 -7.68
CA GLU A 89 -18.06 17.96 -8.65
C GLU A 89 -16.97 16.91 -8.91
N PHE A 90 -16.64 16.74 -10.19
CA PHE A 90 -15.52 15.92 -10.65
C PHE A 90 -14.51 16.86 -11.30
N LYS A 91 -13.32 16.96 -10.72
CA LYS A 91 -12.29 17.94 -11.09
C LYS A 91 -10.90 17.28 -11.28
N PRO A 92 -10.77 16.29 -12.19
CA PRO A 92 -9.47 15.68 -12.43
C PRO A 92 -8.51 16.69 -13.06
N ILE A 93 -7.23 16.57 -12.72
CA ILE A 93 -6.15 17.37 -13.27
C ILE A 93 -5.24 16.43 -14.07
N THR A 94 -4.98 16.78 -15.32
CA THR A 94 -4.05 16.07 -16.18
C THR A 94 -2.81 16.92 -16.42
N GLY A 95 -1.65 16.34 -16.21
CA GLY A 95 -0.36 17.01 -16.38
C GLY A 95 0.76 15.97 -16.38
N TRP A 96 1.91 16.32 -15.85
CA TRP A 96 3.00 15.37 -15.65
C TRP A 96 2.63 14.27 -14.64
N GLN A 97 1.68 14.57 -13.74
CA GLN A 97 0.94 13.61 -12.94
C GLN A 97 -0.56 13.76 -13.21
N THR A 98 -1.31 12.69 -13.03
CA THR A 98 -2.77 12.73 -13.07
C THR A 98 -3.31 12.70 -11.65
N ILE A 99 -4.08 13.72 -11.30
CA ILE A 99 -4.81 13.80 -10.03
C ILE A 99 -6.28 13.53 -10.34
N GLU A 100 -6.82 12.49 -9.76
CA GLU A 100 -8.25 12.20 -9.77
C GLU A 100 -8.85 12.80 -8.51
N PHE A 101 -9.74 13.77 -8.68
CA PHE A 101 -10.40 14.47 -7.57
C PHE A 101 -11.89 14.60 -7.84
N ALA A 102 -12.72 14.17 -6.89
CA ALA A 102 -14.15 14.42 -6.89
C ALA A 102 -14.62 14.72 -5.47
N GLU A 103 -15.63 15.57 -5.32
CA GLU A 103 -16.22 15.92 -4.04
C GLU A 103 -17.73 15.98 -4.09
N SER A 104 -18.39 15.74 -2.98
CA SER A 104 -19.83 15.89 -2.82
C SER A 104 -20.24 15.96 -1.35
N ASP A 105 -21.29 16.69 -1.04
CA ASP A 105 -21.99 16.57 0.23
C ASP A 105 -23.01 15.44 0.13
N MET A 106 -22.96 14.46 1.05
CA MET A 106 -23.74 13.23 0.97
C MET A 106 -24.28 12.83 2.34
N THR A 107 -25.24 11.95 2.37
CA THR A 107 -25.71 11.30 3.59
C THR A 107 -25.11 9.89 3.67
N ASP A 108 -24.33 9.60 4.69
CA ASP A 108 -23.81 8.26 4.98
C ASP A 108 -24.99 7.32 5.32
N ASN A 109 -25.12 6.22 4.58
CA ASN A 109 -26.25 5.31 4.70
C ASN A 109 -26.28 4.55 6.04
N ASN A 110 -25.11 4.37 6.69
CA ASN A 110 -25.02 3.67 7.97
C ASN A 110 -25.29 4.61 9.15
N SER A 111 -24.58 5.73 9.22
CA SER A 111 -24.71 6.68 10.34
C SER A 111 -25.89 7.62 10.21
N ARG A 112 -26.45 7.76 9.00
CA ARG A 112 -27.50 8.75 8.63
C ARG A 112 -27.05 10.21 8.80
N GLN A 113 -25.77 10.44 8.96
CA GLN A 113 -25.21 11.78 9.10
C GLN A 113 -24.92 12.42 7.74
N ARG A 114 -25.09 13.73 7.65
CA ARG A 114 -24.61 14.51 6.52
C ARG A 114 -23.11 14.67 6.64
N VAL A 115 -22.37 14.39 5.56
CA VAL A 115 -20.92 14.44 5.49
C VAL A 115 -20.46 15.06 4.17
N HIS A 116 -19.28 15.63 4.18
CA HIS A 116 -18.55 16.00 2.99
C HIS A 116 -17.59 14.85 2.62
N VAL A 117 -17.67 14.38 1.39
CA VAL A 117 -16.86 13.27 0.88
C VAL A 117 -15.98 13.79 -0.23
N VAL A 118 -14.66 13.56 -0.09
CA VAL A 118 -13.69 13.80 -1.15
C VAL A 118 -13.08 12.47 -1.56
N PHE A 119 -13.06 12.21 -2.86
CA PHE A 119 -12.49 11.01 -3.46
C PHE A 119 -11.28 11.39 -4.29
N PHE A 120 -10.14 10.84 -3.95
CA PHE A 120 -8.84 11.28 -4.44
C PHE A 120 -7.96 10.09 -4.83
N LYS A 121 -7.22 10.27 -5.93
CA LYS A 121 -6.12 9.37 -6.31
C LYS A 121 -5.04 10.18 -7.03
N MET A 122 -3.82 10.04 -6.59
CA MET A 122 -2.66 10.54 -7.30
C MET A 122 -2.04 9.40 -8.10
N ASN A 123 -2.04 9.55 -9.42
CA ASN A 123 -1.47 8.56 -10.31
C ASN A 123 -0.01 8.93 -10.64
N TYR A 124 0.89 8.00 -10.40
CA TYR A 124 2.27 8.10 -10.84
C TYR A 124 2.41 7.63 -12.28
N ALA A 125 3.55 7.91 -12.92
CA ALA A 125 3.79 7.60 -14.35
C ALA A 125 3.56 6.13 -14.73
N ASN A 126 3.63 5.22 -13.74
CA ASN A 126 3.37 3.78 -13.90
C ASN A 126 1.90 3.38 -13.66
N GLY A 127 1.00 4.34 -13.50
CA GLY A 127 -0.42 4.08 -13.21
C GLY A 127 -0.68 3.58 -11.77
N SER A 128 0.33 3.64 -10.90
CA SER A 128 0.16 3.29 -9.50
C SER A 128 -0.39 4.46 -8.70
N GLY A 129 -1.36 4.20 -7.89
CA GLY A 129 -2.00 5.15 -6.99
C GLY A 129 -3.09 4.46 -6.20
N ARG A 130 -3.49 5.06 -5.09
CA ARG A 130 -4.56 4.54 -4.24
C ARG A 130 -5.74 5.46 -4.26
N TYR A 131 -6.92 4.89 -4.36
CA TYR A 131 -8.11 5.65 -4.03
C TYR A 131 -8.18 5.88 -2.52
N LEU A 132 -8.23 7.14 -2.16
CA LEU A 132 -8.45 7.63 -0.81
C LEU A 132 -9.82 8.30 -0.78
N GLU A 133 -10.59 7.97 0.23
CA GLU A 133 -11.87 8.60 0.48
C GLU A 133 -11.83 9.33 1.81
N PHE A 134 -11.92 10.64 1.74
CA PHE A 134 -11.93 11.52 2.90
C PHE A 134 -13.38 11.80 3.29
N ILE A 135 -13.70 11.62 4.54
CA ILE A 135 -15.03 11.79 5.10
C ILE A 135 -14.91 12.78 6.25
N THR A 136 -15.52 13.93 6.13
CA THR A 136 -15.51 15.00 7.14
C THR A 136 -16.94 15.48 7.41
N PRO A 137 -17.22 16.12 8.55
CA PRO A 137 -18.54 16.68 8.83
C PRO A 137 -19.00 17.68 7.77
N ASP A 138 -18.07 18.46 7.23
CA ASP A 138 -18.30 19.52 6.25
C ASP A 138 -17.03 19.81 5.43
N LYS A 139 -17.16 20.59 4.38
CA LYS A 139 -16.08 21.01 3.50
C LYS A 139 -15.02 21.83 4.23
N GLN A 140 -15.41 22.69 5.16
CA GLN A 140 -14.46 23.52 5.89
C GLN A 140 -13.51 22.70 6.76
N THR A 141 -14.02 21.64 7.39
CA THR A 141 -13.20 20.67 8.14
C THR A 141 -12.19 19.97 7.25
N PHE A 142 -12.61 19.57 6.04
CA PHE A 142 -11.70 19.01 5.05
C PHE A 142 -10.61 20.00 4.65
N GLU A 143 -10.99 21.21 4.25
CA GLU A 143 -10.03 22.21 3.78
C GLU A 143 -9.05 22.67 4.86
N ASN A 144 -9.46 22.71 6.12
CA ASN A 144 -8.59 23.05 7.25
C ASN A 144 -7.47 22.00 7.45
N GLU A 145 -7.74 20.73 7.28
CA GLU A 145 -6.74 19.67 7.45
C GLU A 145 -5.89 19.47 6.19
N PHE A 146 -6.53 19.42 5.02
CA PHE A 146 -5.87 19.02 3.77
C PHE A 146 -5.59 20.15 2.80
N GLY A 147 -6.20 21.30 2.99
CA GLY A 147 -6.16 22.46 2.09
C GLY A 147 -7.32 22.48 1.10
N PRO A 148 -7.60 23.62 0.46
CA PRO A 148 -8.63 23.75 -0.56
C PRO A 148 -8.19 23.08 -1.86
N TYR A 149 -9.17 22.77 -2.71
CA TYR A 149 -8.90 22.33 -4.08
C TYR A 149 -8.09 23.41 -4.83
N HIS A 150 -7.10 23.00 -5.62
CA HIS A 150 -6.35 23.87 -6.51
C HIS A 150 -6.07 23.17 -7.85
N GLN A 151 -5.91 23.96 -8.92
CA GLN A 151 -5.80 23.45 -10.30
C GLN A 151 -4.37 23.13 -10.73
N THR A 152 -3.48 22.79 -9.81
CA THR A 152 -2.09 22.43 -10.13
C THR A 152 -1.82 20.98 -9.77
N THR A 153 -0.77 20.39 -10.33
CA THR A 153 -0.31 19.05 -9.98
C THR A 153 0.58 19.02 -8.72
N TYR A 154 0.73 20.16 -8.04
CA TYR A 154 1.51 20.31 -6.80
C TYR A 154 0.59 20.63 -5.62
N GLY A 155 1.05 20.37 -4.41
CA GLY A 155 0.37 20.77 -3.17
C GLY A 155 -0.62 19.71 -2.65
N TRP A 156 -0.59 18.49 -3.20
CA TRP A 156 -1.47 17.39 -2.80
C TRP A 156 -0.85 16.46 -1.75
N GLU A 157 0.34 16.80 -1.24
CA GLU A 157 1.14 15.94 -0.37
C GLU A 157 0.41 15.61 0.94
N LYS A 158 -0.39 16.52 1.48
CA LYS A 158 -1.17 16.26 2.70
C LYS A 158 -2.20 15.15 2.50
N MET A 159 -2.84 15.10 1.32
CA MET A 159 -3.80 14.06 0.99
C MET A 159 -3.08 12.75 0.65
N GLU A 160 -2.07 12.81 -0.21
CA GLU A 160 -1.31 11.66 -0.65
C GLU A 160 -0.65 10.94 0.53
N ASN A 161 -0.06 11.67 1.46
CA ASN A 161 0.63 11.12 2.62
C ASN A 161 -0.28 10.28 3.53
N VAL A 162 -1.60 10.44 3.44
CA VAL A 162 -2.52 9.55 4.19
C VAL A 162 -2.42 8.11 3.70
N ALA A 163 -2.08 7.86 2.44
CA ALA A 163 -1.88 6.50 1.93
C ALA A 163 -0.79 5.73 2.71
N PHE A 164 0.21 6.43 3.25
CA PHE A 164 1.28 5.84 4.06
C PHE A 164 0.84 5.49 5.49
N ARG A 165 -0.40 5.75 5.87
CA ARG A 165 -0.98 5.37 7.17
C ARG A 165 -1.44 3.92 7.23
N ASN A 166 -1.35 3.17 6.16
CA ASN A 166 -1.51 1.71 6.21
C ASN A 166 -0.26 1.07 6.81
N LYS A 167 -0.04 1.36 8.10
CA LYS A 167 1.11 0.87 8.87
C LYS A 167 0.65 0.37 10.22
N PHE A 168 1.10 -0.82 10.57
CA PHE A 168 0.81 -1.48 11.83
C PHE A 168 2.10 -1.89 12.52
N ALA A 169 2.15 -1.70 13.83
CA ALA A 169 3.31 -2.02 14.65
C ALA A 169 3.63 -3.52 14.62
N VAL A 170 4.91 -3.85 14.85
CA VAL A 170 5.43 -5.21 14.83
C VAL A 170 5.71 -5.67 16.25
N ALA A 171 5.26 -6.89 16.60
CA ALA A 171 5.72 -7.61 17.78
C ALA A 171 6.60 -8.80 17.37
N ALA A 172 7.47 -9.26 18.25
CA ALA A 172 8.38 -10.36 17.95
C ALA A 172 7.65 -11.67 17.59
N SER A 173 6.50 -11.92 18.21
CA SER A 173 5.63 -13.07 17.89
C SER A 173 5.10 -13.03 16.48
N ASP A 174 4.89 -11.83 15.92
CA ASP A 174 4.25 -11.63 14.64
C ASP A 174 5.18 -11.94 13.47
N LEU A 175 6.50 -11.88 13.72
CA LEU A 175 7.52 -12.13 12.71
C LEU A 175 7.73 -13.60 12.42
N GLN A 176 7.31 -14.52 13.29
CA GLN A 176 7.62 -15.96 13.16
C GLN A 176 7.23 -16.52 11.79
N GLY A 177 8.13 -17.36 11.26
CA GLY A 177 8.01 -17.99 9.96
C GLY A 177 8.94 -17.40 8.90
N LYS A 178 8.72 -17.77 7.66
CA LYS A 178 9.53 -17.31 6.52
C LYS A 178 8.88 -16.10 5.86
N TRP A 179 9.70 -15.11 5.56
CA TRP A 179 9.36 -13.90 4.82
C TRP A 179 10.29 -13.76 3.63
N THR A 180 9.75 -13.43 2.48
CA THR A 180 10.50 -13.35 1.23
C THR A 180 10.21 -12.09 0.45
N SER A 181 11.22 -11.49 -0.13
CA SER A 181 11.06 -10.42 -1.13
C SER A 181 10.91 -10.97 -2.55
N ASP A 182 10.97 -12.29 -2.72
CA ASP A 182 10.64 -12.93 -3.98
C ASP A 182 9.12 -13.08 -4.09
N PHE A 183 8.53 -12.14 -4.82
CA PHE A 183 7.09 -12.03 -5.00
C PHE A 183 6.62 -12.66 -6.31
N SER A 184 7.21 -13.66 -6.84
CA SER A 184 6.84 -14.24 -8.14
C SER A 184 5.32 -14.53 -8.35
N GLY A 185 4.51 -14.32 -7.31
CA GLY A 185 3.03 -14.34 -7.37
C GLY A 185 2.33 -13.20 -6.65
N ALA A 186 3.01 -12.47 -5.74
CA ALA A 186 2.42 -11.40 -4.93
C ALA A 186 2.85 -9.98 -5.36
N ILE A 187 3.85 -9.85 -6.24
CA ILE A 187 4.40 -8.56 -6.69
C ILE A 187 3.32 -7.64 -7.26
N GLN A 188 2.39 -8.16 -8.05
CA GLN A 188 1.32 -7.33 -8.62
C GLN A 188 0.45 -6.68 -7.53
N TYR A 189 0.22 -7.37 -6.41
CA TYR A 189 -0.53 -6.81 -5.27
C TYR A 189 0.31 -5.79 -4.50
N VAL A 190 1.60 -6.05 -4.32
CA VAL A 190 2.50 -5.14 -3.61
C VAL A 190 2.75 -3.88 -4.44
N ASN A 191 3.02 -4.00 -5.73
CA ASN A 191 3.19 -2.85 -6.62
C ASN A 191 1.91 -2.04 -6.74
N ALA A 192 0.78 -2.70 -6.91
CA ALA A 192 -0.51 -2.05 -6.87
C ALA A 192 -0.78 -1.39 -5.51
N PHE A 193 -0.14 -1.81 -4.42
CA PHE A 193 -0.28 -1.23 -3.09
C PHE A 193 0.69 -0.10 -2.80
N THR A 194 1.93 -0.17 -3.24
CA THR A 194 2.97 0.80 -2.90
C THR A 194 3.01 1.98 -3.84
N GLY A 195 2.43 1.83 -5.04
CA GLY A 195 2.63 2.80 -6.10
C GLY A 195 4.05 2.83 -6.68
N PHE A 196 4.96 1.99 -6.17
CA PHE A 196 6.29 1.85 -6.76
C PHE A 196 6.22 0.89 -7.94
N ASP A 197 6.63 1.37 -9.10
CA ASP A 197 7.03 0.52 -10.19
C ASP A 197 8.28 -0.24 -9.72
N ALA A 198 8.15 -1.55 -9.51
CA ALA A 198 9.32 -2.39 -9.56
C ALA A 198 9.72 -2.42 -11.04
N GLY A 199 10.37 -1.35 -11.49
CA GLY A 199 10.92 -1.29 -12.82
C GLY A 199 11.57 -2.63 -13.13
N MET A 200 11.46 -3.11 -14.37
CA MET A 200 12.18 -4.28 -14.84
C MET A 200 13.68 -4.01 -14.76
N ASP A 201 14.17 -3.89 -13.54
CA ASP A 201 15.59 -3.94 -13.30
C ASP A 201 16.01 -5.39 -13.52
N THR A 202 16.93 -5.60 -14.43
CA THR A 202 17.50 -6.91 -14.75
C THR A 202 18.31 -7.51 -13.58
N HIS A 203 18.17 -6.93 -12.38
CA HIS A 203 18.71 -7.42 -11.13
C HIS A 203 17.63 -8.14 -10.33
N ALA A 204 17.47 -9.43 -10.57
CA ALA A 204 16.63 -10.26 -9.70
C ALA A 204 17.38 -10.50 -8.39
N SER A 205 16.92 -9.90 -7.30
CA SER A 205 17.41 -10.21 -5.96
C SER A 205 16.27 -10.77 -5.11
N ALA A 206 16.43 -11.98 -4.62
CA ALA A 206 15.54 -12.57 -3.63
C ALA A 206 16.21 -12.50 -2.25
N GLU A 207 15.54 -11.86 -1.30
CA GLU A 207 15.98 -11.77 0.08
C GLU A 207 14.97 -12.48 0.97
N ASN A 208 15.46 -13.31 1.88
CA ASN A 208 14.62 -14.11 2.76
C ASN A 208 15.03 -13.88 4.22
N PHE A 209 14.01 -13.83 5.08
CA PHE A 209 14.18 -13.92 6.53
C PHE A 209 13.36 -15.11 7.05
N ILE A 210 13.98 -15.95 7.88
CA ILE A 210 13.30 -17.01 8.62
C ILE A 210 13.42 -16.67 10.09
N PHE A 211 12.31 -16.26 10.71
CA PHE A 211 12.27 -15.95 12.13
C PHE A 211 11.84 -17.20 12.91
N GLY A 212 12.68 -17.63 13.79
CA GLY A 212 12.47 -18.79 14.67
C GLY A 212 12.03 -18.40 16.08
N ASN A 213 11.80 -19.42 16.90
CA ASN A 213 11.52 -19.24 18.33
C ASN A 213 12.72 -18.63 19.07
N GLY A 214 12.48 -17.97 20.22
CA GLY A 214 13.55 -17.40 21.03
C GLY A 214 14.27 -16.22 20.40
N LYS A 215 13.62 -15.49 19.49
CA LYS A 215 14.20 -14.34 18.77
C LYS A 215 15.43 -14.70 17.93
N SER A 216 15.50 -15.91 17.40
CA SER A 216 16.50 -16.32 16.43
C SER A 216 16.06 -16.00 15.01
N TYR A 217 16.99 -15.80 14.09
CA TYR A 217 16.71 -15.64 12.67
C TYR A 217 17.78 -16.28 11.79
N GLN A 218 17.38 -16.53 10.56
CA GLN A 218 18.26 -16.81 9.44
C GLN A 218 17.92 -15.83 8.33
N TRP A 219 18.94 -15.36 7.64
CA TRP A 219 18.81 -14.43 6.52
C TRP A 219 19.63 -14.93 5.36
N ASP A 220 19.09 -14.82 4.16
CA ASP A 220 19.82 -15.04 2.92
C ASP A 220 19.37 -14.06 1.84
N ILE A 221 20.32 -13.72 0.99
CA ILE A 221 20.06 -12.95 -0.23
C ILE A 221 20.76 -13.61 -1.40
N GLY A 222 20.00 -13.79 -2.49
CA GLY A 222 20.53 -14.18 -3.79
C GLY A 222 20.40 -13.02 -4.78
N VAL A 223 21.50 -12.68 -5.45
CA VAL A 223 21.51 -11.63 -6.47
C VAL A 223 21.99 -12.26 -7.78
N ALA A 224 21.18 -12.14 -8.83
CA ALA A 224 21.59 -12.44 -10.18
C ALA A 224 21.86 -11.12 -10.91
N SER A 225 23.07 -10.92 -11.39
CA SER A 225 23.48 -9.71 -12.13
C SER A 225 24.26 -10.07 -13.38
N GLY A 226 24.04 -9.34 -14.47
CA GLY A 226 24.76 -9.53 -15.73
C GLY A 226 23.89 -9.31 -16.96
N GLN A 227 24.53 -9.40 -18.13
CA GLN A 227 23.83 -9.36 -19.42
C GLN A 227 23.48 -10.78 -19.88
N THR A 228 22.53 -10.89 -20.79
CA THR A 228 22.11 -12.18 -21.39
C THR A 228 23.35 -12.94 -21.91
N GLY A 229 23.58 -14.13 -21.35
CA GLY A 229 24.75 -14.98 -21.68
C GLY A 229 25.92 -14.85 -20.71
N ASN A 230 25.91 -13.89 -19.75
CA ASN A 230 26.95 -13.74 -18.74
C ASN A 230 26.35 -13.28 -17.39
N ILE A 231 25.54 -14.16 -16.77
CA ILE A 231 24.88 -13.89 -15.50
C ILE A 231 25.80 -14.36 -14.36
N LYS A 232 26.13 -13.48 -13.44
CA LYS A 232 26.83 -13.79 -12.19
C LYS A 232 25.83 -13.93 -11.05
N PHE A 233 25.98 -14.99 -10.30
CA PHE A 233 25.17 -15.22 -9.09
C PHE A 233 26.04 -14.95 -7.86
N GLN A 234 25.52 -14.14 -6.97
CA GLN A 234 26.13 -13.88 -5.64
C GLN A 234 25.11 -14.23 -4.58
N SER A 235 25.57 -14.80 -3.48
CA SER A 235 24.71 -15.07 -2.33
C SER A 235 25.44 -14.71 -1.05
N ALA A 236 24.70 -14.19 -0.08
CA ALA A 236 25.17 -14.00 1.29
C ALA A 236 24.15 -14.60 2.24
N LYS A 237 24.65 -15.10 3.39
CA LYS A 237 23.80 -15.71 4.43
C LYS A 237 24.29 -15.27 5.79
N SER A 238 23.36 -15.04 6.70
CA SER A 238 23.63 -14.75 8.10
C SER A 238 22.64 -15.46 9.01
N LYS A 239 23.00 -15.67 10.24
CA LYS A 239 22.12 -16.17 11.29
C LYS A 239 22.48 -15.53 12.63
N GLY A 240 21.52 -15.39 13.51
CA GLY A 240 21.77 -14.79 14.81
C GLY A 240 20.50 -14.56 15.58
N SER A 241 20.54 -13.53 16.42
CA SER A 241 19.39 -13.08 17.20
C SER A 241 18.89 -11.72 16.71
N PHE A 242 17.60 -11.47 16.93
CA PHE A 242 17.00 -10.17 16.69
C PHE A 242 16.35 -9.61 17.94
N SER A 243 16.18 -8.32 17.98
CA SER A 243 15.44 -7.61 19.03
C SER A 243 14.57 -6.52 18.37
N LEU A 244 13.56 -6.07 19.08
CA LEU A 244 12.76 -4.93 18.71
C LEU A 244 13.08 -3.78 19.66
N PRO A 245 13.95 -2.82 19.26
CA PRO A 245 14.20 -1.63 20.08
C PRO A 245 12.93 -0.81 20.31
N THR A 246 12.06 -0.79 19.31
CA THR A 246 10.70 -0.21 19.35
C THR A 246 9.74 -1.11 18.58
N ASN A 247 8.44 -0.82 18.61
CA ASN A 247 7.43 -1.49 17.78
C ASN A 247 7.58 -1.18 16.27
N TRP A 248 8.49 -0.27 15.92
CA TRP A 248 8.75 0.21 14.58
C TRP A 248 10.16 -0.10 14.08
N GLN A 249 10.91 -0.90 14.85
CA GLN A 249 12.29 -1.25 14.49
C GLN A 249 12.60 -2.70 14.84
N VAL A 250 13.35 -3.36 13.95
CA VAL A 250 13.96 -4.66 14.18
C VAL A 250 15.46 -4.53 14.05
N LYS A 251 16.19 -4.93 15.09
CA LYS A 251 17.66 -4.96 15.12
C LYS A 251 18.14 -6.41 15.03
N PHE A 252 18.96 -6.69 14.04
CA PHE A 252 19.62 -7.97 13.82
C PHE A 252 21.07 -7.93 14.34
N SER A 253 21.52 -9.05 14.94
CA SER A 253 22.89 -9.16 15.45
C SER A 253 23.93 -9.22 14.33
N ASP A 254 23.55 -9.76 13.17
CA ASP A 254 24.44 -9.89 12.01
C ASP A 254 23.66 -9.94 10.70
N ILE A 255 23.90 -9.00 9.82
CA ILE A 255 23.47 -9.03 8.40
C ILE A 255 24.71 -8.74 7.56
N SER A 256 25.19 -9.75 6.84
CA SER A 256 26.42 -9.64 6.04
C SER A 256 27.64 -9.21 6.84
N GLY A 257 27.84 -9.79 8.03
CA GLY A 257 29.04 -9.56 8.86
C GLY A 257 28.95 -8.40 9.84
N LYS A 258 27.80 -7.72 9.97
CA LYS A 258 27.63 -6.60 10.92
C LYS A 258 26.20 -6.48 11.46
N PRO A 259 26.04 -5.93 12.67
CA PRO A 259 24.72 -5.61 13.19
C PRO A 259 23.98 -4.59 12.30
N ARG A 260 22.67 -4.79 12.10
CA ARG A 260 21.84 -3.87 11.33
C ARG A 260 20.48 -3.65 12.00
N THR A 261 20.02 -2.41 11.96
CA THR A 261 18.66 -2.04 12.40
C THR A 261 17.88 -1.56 11.18
N TYR A 262 16.66 -2.06 11.04
CA TYR A 262 15.70 -1.67 10.02
C TYR A 262 14.50 -1.01 10.67
N ASN A 263 13.93 -0.01 10.03
CA ASN A 263 12.56 0.39 10.33
C ASN A 263 11.64 -0.75 9.88
N ALA A 264 10.66 -1.10 10.72
CA ALA A 264 9.83 -2.26 10.48
C ALA A 264 8.36 -1.95 10.76
N TYR A 265 7.49 -2.37 9.86
CA TYR A 265 6.04 -2.29 10.05
C TYR A 265 5.33 -3.32 9.18
N PHE A 266 4.08 -3.63 9.51
CA PHE A 266 3.19 -4.33 8.60
C PHE A 266 2.31 -3.34 7.84
N SER A 267 2.07 -3.60 6.56
CA SER A 267 0.91 -3.07 5.86
C SER A 267 -0.11 -4.19 5.64
N CYS A 268 -1.36 -3.79 5.48
CA CYS A 268 -2.47 -4.71 5.26
C CYS A 268 -3.01 -4.61 3.84
N ILE A 269 -3.26 -5.76 3.21
CA ILE A 269 -4.01 -5.87 1.96
C ILE A 269 -5.03 -6.98 2.10
N LYS A 270 -6.30 -6.63 2.33
CA LYS A 270 -7.39 -7.62 2.48
C LYS A 270 -7.06 -8.71 3.51
N GLY A 271 -6.54 -8.30 4.67
CA GLY A 271 -6.13 -9.21 5.73
C GLY A 271 -4.77 -9.91 5.54
N LEU A 272 -4.10 -9.72 4.41
CA LEU A 272 -2.74 -10.21 4.21
C LEU A 272 -1.72 -9.23 4.81
N ARG A 273 -0.73 -9.76 5.50
CA ARG A 273 0.39 -8.98 6.04
C ARG A 273 1.52 -8.89 5.04
N ILE A 274 1.99 -7.67 4.83
CA ILE A 274 3.26 -7.41 4.15
C ILE A 274 4.20 -6.80 5.19
N LEU A 275 5.30 -7.47 5.50
CA LEU A 275 6.35 -6.94 6.34
C LEU A 275 7.22 -5.99 5.54
N TRP A 276 7.44 -4.81 6.05
CA TRP A 276 8.38 -3.84 5.51
C TRP A 276 9.60 -3.77 6.39
N LEU A 277 10.78 -3.86 5.79
CA LEU A 277 12.05 -3.61 6.43
C LEU A 277 12.75 -2.50 5.64
N ASP A 278 12.81 -1.31 6.21
CA ASP A 278 13.03 -0.03 5.52
C ASP A 278 12.02 0.09 4.36
N ASP A 279 12.47 0.26 3.12
CA ASP A 279 11.60 0.42 1.93
C ASP A 279 11.37 -0.90 1.18
N ARG A 280 11.83 -2.04 1.73
CA ARG A 280 11.68 -3.35 1.08
C ARG A 280 10.53 -4.14 1.68
N PRO A 281 9.56 -4.55 0.85
CA PRO A 281 8.45 -5.38 1.28
C PRO A 281 8.82 -6.87 1.25
N PHE A 282 8.22 -7.63 2.17
CA PHE A 282 8.33 -9.08 2.27
C PHE A 282 6.94 -9.68 2.46
N ALA A 283 6.61 -10.69 1.65
CA ALA A 283 5.43 -11.51 1.87
C ALA A 283 5.76 -12.71 2.78
N LYS A 284 4.78 -13.14 3.57
CA LYS A 284 4.90 -14.35 4.35
C LYS A 284 4.86 -15.56 3.40
N ALA A 285 5.91 -16.37 3.41
CA ALA A 285 5.94 -17.62 2.65
C ALA A 285 5.28 -18.74 3.47
N ASN A 286 4.48 -19.55 2.81
CA ASN A 286 3.84 -20.74 3.40
C ASN A 286 4.84 -21.90 3.55
#